data_3cefd9d028e7fbe0ab006301014e3112
#
_entry.id   3cefd9d028e7fbe0ab006301014e3112
#
_cell.length_a   1.000
_cell.length_b   1.000
_cell.length_c   1.000
_cell.angle_alpha   90.00
_cell.angle_beta   90.00
_cell.angle_gamma   90.00
#
_symmetry.space_group_name_H-M   'P 1'
#
loop_
_entity.id
_entity.type
_entity.pdbx_description
1 polymer ?
#
loop_
_entity_poly.entity_id
_entity_poly.type
_entity_poly.pdbx_seq_one_letter_code
_entity_poly.pdbx_strand_id
1 'polypeptide(L)'
;MTLHESTHLPRQSTIADIAAGEQACPVCSRDTQDEYVPLVSLPEDLAKLIRANAPDTAEFQAVCARCVRLFERAKDHIVADAAMQKDGSHVLSTPLRLDADERFTGKGVTIAFLDSGFYPHVDLTTPRNRILAYRSLIDQDGDLSSLFQPDVASWHGMMTSVVAAGNGSLSNGFYRGMAPDADVVLIKLARTGRITDQNIQDGLEWILENREKYNIRVVNISAGGDEELS
;
A
#
# COMPACT_ATOMS: atom_id res chain seq x y z
N MET A 1 -44.35 21.89 -22.10
CA MET A 1 -43.75 20.62 -21.61
C MET A 1 -42.44 21.02 -20.94
N THR A 2 -42.54 21.37 -19.66
CA THR A 2 -41.45 21.97 -18.83
C THR A 2 -40.90 20.86 -17.97
N LEU A 3 -39.65 20.48 -18.23
CA LEU A 3 -38.89 19.54 -17.40
C LEU A 3 -38.40 20.29 -16.16
N HIS A 4 -38.90 19.92 -14.99
CA HIS A 4 -38.34 20.31 -13.71
C HIS A 4 -37.12 19.42 -13.44
N GLU A 5 -35.92 19.95 -13.60
CA GLU A 5 -34.72 19.37 -13.02
C GLU A 5 -34.75 19.64 -11.51
N SER A 6 -34.97 18.57 -10.77
CA SER A 6 -34.84 18.57 -9.31
C SER A 6 -33.35 18.42 -8.95
N THR A 7 -32.70 19.53 -8.67
CA THR A 7 -31.35 19.56 -8.08
C THR A 7 -31.43 19.04 -6.65
N HIS A 8 -31.12 17.76 -6.44
CA HIS A 8 -30.89 17.22 -5.11
C HIS A 8 -29.54 17.76 -4.58
N LEU A 9 -29.61 18.78 -3.75
CA LEU A 9 -28.51 19.14 -2.84
C LEU A 9 -28.31 17.99 -1.84
N PRO A 10 -27.08 17.51 -1.59
CA PRO A 10 -26.84 16.51 -0.58
C PRO A 10 -27.28 17.03 0.81
N ARG A 11 -28.05 16.22 1.52
CA ARG A 11 -28.48 16.52 2.89
C ARG A 11 -27.26 16.67 3.78
N GLN A 12 -27.14 17.77 4.50
CA GLN A 12 -26.16 17.94 5.57
C GLN A 12 -26.47 16.92 6.68
N SER A 13 -25.55 16.02 6.94
CA SER A 13 -25.67 15.02 8.01
C SER A 13 -25.52 15.71 9.36
N THR A 14 -26.53 15.60 10.22
CA THR A 14 -26.45 16.09 11.60
C THR A 14 -25.76 15.08 12.50
N ILE A 15 -25.24 15.54 13.67
CA ILE A 15 -24.64 14.63 14.68
C ILE A 15 -25.62 13.51 15.09
N ALA A 16 -26.93 13.79 15.07
CA ALA A 16 -27.97 12.81 15.36
C ALA A 16 -28.09 11.73 14.28
N ASP A 17 -27.93 12.07 12.99
CA ASP A 17 -27.97 11.14 11.87
C ASP A 17 -26.75 10.19 11.88
N ILE A 18 -25.60 10.71 12.32
CA ILE A 18 -24.35 9.94 12.45
C ILE A 18 -24.43 8.99 13.66
N ALA A 19 -25.04 9.41 14.76
CA ALA A 19 -25.25 8.58 15.96
C ALA A 19 -26.24 7.42 15.74
N ALA A 20 -27.08 7.49 14.71
CA ALA A 20 -28.06 6.46 14.38
C ALA A 20 -27.48 5.24 13.61
N GLY A 21 -26.19 5.23 13.29
CA GLY A 21 -25.50 4.07 12.67
C GLY A 21 -25.83 3.84 11.19
N GLU A 22 -26.43 4.80 10.51
CA GLU A 22 -26.88 4.66 9.11
C GLU A 22 -25.94 5.27 8.06
N GLN A 23 -24.79 5.82 8.45
CA GLN A 23 -23.87 6.47 7.49
C GLN A 23 -22.45 5.99 7.65
N ALA A 24 -21.80 5.78 6.49
CA ALA A 24 -20.37 5.51 6.42
C ALA A 24 -19.55 6.70 6.94
N CYS A 25 -18.40 6.44 7.55
CA CYS A 25 -17.48 7.47 8.00
C CYS A 25 -17.05 8.37 6.82
N PRO A 26 -17.16 9.71 6.93
CA PRO A 26 -16.85 10.63 5.82
C PRO A 26 -15.38 10.60 5.39
N VAL A 27 -14.47 10.08 6.24
CA VAL A 27 -13.03 10.00 5.95
C VAL A 27 -12.64 8.67 5.34
N CYS A 28 -13.11 7.54 5.90
CA CYS A 28 -12.70 6.21 5.43
C CYS A 28 -13.77 5.47 4.63
N SER A 29 -14.95 6.06 4.47
CA SER A 29 -16.09 5.50 3.73
C SER A 29 -16.55 4.10 4.20
N ARG A 30 -16.20 3.70 5.43
CA ARG A 30 -16.58 2.41 6.00
C ARG A 30 -17.83 2.56 6.85
N ASP A 31 -18.73 1.62 6.70
CA ASP A 31 -19.73 1.38 7.72
C ASP A 31 -19.01 0.86 8.96
N THR A 32 -19.15 1.56 10.06
CA THR A 32 -18.46 1.21 11.30
C THR A 32 -19.42 1.29 12.46
N GLN A 33 -19.27 0.35 13.38
CA GLN A 33 -19.91 0.40 14.69
C GLN A 33 -19.04 1.12 15.72
N ASP A 34 -17.88 1.64 15.30
CA ASP A 34 -17.04 2.46 16.15
C ASP A 34 -17.79 3.73 16.57
N GLU A 35 -17.49 4.20 17.77
CA GLU A 35 -17.98 5.49 18.27
C GLU A 35 -17.54 6.62 17.34
N TYR A 36 -18.44 7.53 17.04
CA TYR A 36 -18.17 8.76 16.31
C TYR A 36 -17.71 9.86 17.25
N VAL A 37 -16.59 10.48 16.92
CA VAL A 37 -15.96 11.55 17.69
C VAL A 37 -16.24 12.88 17.01
N PRO A 38 -16.89 13.84 17.68
CA PRO A 38 -17.08 15.19 17.14
C PRO A 38 -15.74 15.89 16.93
N LEU A 39 -15.51 16.48 15.77
CA LEU A 39 -14.26 17.19 15.47
C LEU A 39 -14.02 18.39 16.41
N VAL A 40 -15.07 18.98 16.94
CA VAL A 40 -14.99 20.09 17.91
C VAL A 40 -14.42 19.64 19.27
N SER A 41 -14.43 18.34 19.58
CA SER A 41 -13.83 17.77 20.80
C SER A 41 -12.36 17.43 20.66
N LEU A 42 -11.82 17.50 19.45
CA LEU A 42 -10.41 17.19 19.15
C LEU A 42 -9.53 18.44 19.27
N PRO A 43 -8.21 18.28 19.50
CA PRO A 43 -7.25 19.35 19.32
C PRO A 43 -7.39 20.00 17.93
N GLU A 44 -7.25 21.33 17.86
CA GLU A 44 -7.50 22.09 16.63
C GLU A 44 -6.61 21.65 15.47
N ASP A 45 -5.36 21.34 15.73
CA ASP A 45 -4.38 20.84 14.76
C ASP A 45 -4.80 19.49 14.19
N LEU A 46 -5.25 18.57 15.03
CA LEU A 46 -5.74 17.26 14.62
C LEU A 46 -7.03 17.37 13.79
N ALA A 47 -7.97 18.21 14.23
CA ALA A 47 -9.20 18.42 13.50
C ALA A 47 -8.95 19.04 12.10
N LYS A 48 -8.01 19.99 11.99
CA LYS A 48 -7.57 20.55 10.70
C LYS A 48 -6.94 19.51 9.81
N LEU A 49 -6.06 18.65 10.38
CA LEU A 49 -5.40 17.58 9.66
C LEU A 49 -6.41 16.58 9.09
N ILE A 50 -7.39 16.16 9.89
CA ILE A 50 -8.45 15.26 9.45
C ILE A 50 -9.26 15.87 8.32
N ARG A 51 -9.65 17.15 8.42
CA ARG A 51 -10.40 17.84 7.36
C ARG A 51 -9.61 17.96 6.07
N ALA A 52 -8.31 18.29 6.15
CA ALA A 52 -7.44 18.43 4.98
C ALA A 52 -7.24 17.12 4.20
N ASN A 53 -7.46 15.97 4.85
CA ASN A 53 -7.27 14.65 4.25
C ASN A 53 -8.57 13.87 4.04
N ALA A 54 -9.72 14.53 4.20
CA ALA A 54 -11.00 13.96 3.85
C ALA A 54 -11.29 14.13 2.34
N PRO A 55 -12.02 13.20 1.72
CA PRO A 55 -12.49 13.41 0.36
C PRO A 55 -13.35 14.70 0.27
N ASP A 56 -13.38 15.33 -0.90
CA ASP A 56 -13.94 16.67 -1.20
C ASP A 56 -15.39 16.96 -0.81
N THR A 57 -15.99 16.15 -0.03
CA THR A 57 -17.40 16.20 0.27
C THR A 57 -17.67 16.83 1.59
N ALA A 58 -17.15 17.87 2.03
CA ALA A 58 -17.99 18.31 3.01
C ALA A 58 -17.58 18.82 4.34
N GLU A 59 -18.32 19.67 4.74
CA GLU A 59 -18.57 20.03 6.13
C GLU A 59 -19.12 18.84 6.92
N PHE A 60 -18.27 17.91 7.32
CA PHE A 60 -18.61 16.88 8.29
C PHE A 60 -18.20 17.33 9.70
N GLN A 61 -18.98 16.92 10.69
CA GLN A 61 -18.81 17.36 12.08
C GLN A 61 -18.20 16.29 12.97
N ALA A 62 -18.21 15.04 12.55
CA ALA A 62 -17.69 13.90 13.32
C ALA A 62 -17.08 12.85 12.41
N VAL A 63 -16.16 12.07 12.95
CA VAL A 63 -15.49 10.94 12.28
C VAL A 63 -15.43 9.74 13.21
N CYS A 64 -15.28 8.52 12.68
CA CYS A 64 -15.15 7.34 13.52
C CYS A 64 -13.87 7.39 14.37
N ALA A 65 -13.93 6.82 15.58
CA ALA A 65 -12.80 6.78 16.50
C ALA A 65 -11.54 6.15 15.91
N ARG A 66 -11.70 5.21 14.96
CA ARG A 66 -10.59 4.64 14.21
C ARG A 66 -9.82 5.69 13.40
N CYS A 67 -10.53 6.57 12.69
CA CYS A 67 -9.89 7.66 11.94
C CYS A 67 -9.18 8.63 12.87
N VAL A 68 -9.76 8.95 14.03
CA VAL A 68 -9.08 9.80 15.03
C VAL A 68 -7.74 9.18 15.42
N ARG A 69 -7.74 7.92 15.87
CA ARG A 69 -6.49 7.20 16.23
C ARG A 69 -5.48 7.14 15.08
N LEU A 70 -5.96 6.97 13.84
CA LEU A 70 -5.11 6.95 12.66
C LEU A 70 -4.36 8.27 12.49
N PHE A 71 -5.07 9.38 12.56
CA PHE A 71 -4.47 10.71 12.36
C PHE A 71 -3.65 11.17 13.58
N GLU A 72 -4.00 10.75 14.79
CA GLU A 72 -3.15 10.96 15.97
C GLU A 72 -1.78 10.30 15.80
N ARG A 73 -1.74 9.06 15.30
CA ARG A 73 -0.48 8.35 15.01
C ARG A 73 0.27 8.97 13.83
N ALA A 74 -0.44 9.51 12.86
CA ALA A 74 0.14 10.08 11.64
C ALA A 74 0.67 11.51 11.83
N LYS A 75 0.15 12.28 12.76
CA LYS A 75 0.42 13.72 12.85
C LYS A 75 1.91 14.08 12.96
N ASP A 76 2.68 13.33 13.75
CA ASP A 76 4.10 13.60 13.94
C ASP A 76 4.92 13.28 12.68
N HIS A 77 4.49 12.30 11.90
CA HIS A 77 5.09 11.94 10.61
C HIS A 77 4.74 12.95 9.53
N ILE A 78 3.49 13.41 9.49
CA ILE A 78 3.02 14.39 8.50
C ILE A 78 3.72 15.74 8.67
N VAL A 79 3.94 16.18 9.89
CA VAL A 79 4.66 17.44 10.17
C VAL A 79 6.14 17.34 9.74
N ALA A 80 6.74 16.16 9.78
CA ALA A 80 8.12 15.94 9.37
C ALA A 80 8.29 15.78 7.85
N ASP A 81 7.21 15.47 7.12
CA ASP A 81 7.25 15.26 5.67
C ASP A 81 6.90 16.53 4.91
N ALA A 82 7.88 17.09 4.22
CA ALA A 82 7.71 18.26 3.37
C ALA A 82 6.94 17.97 2.05
N ALA A 83 6.57 16.73 1.80
CA ALA A 83 5.85 16.31 0.58
C ALA A 83 4.34 16.58 0.68
N MET A 84 3.98 17.80 1.08
CA MET A 84 2.60 18.26 1.09
C MET A 84 2.06 18.40 -0.34
N GLN A 85 0.89 17.85 -0.61
CA GLN A 85 0.17 18.09 -1.85
C GLN A 85 -0.12 19.59 -2.04
N LYS A 86 -0.31 20.05 -3.28
CA LYS A 86 -0.56 21.47 -3.56
C LYS A 86 -1.81 22.02 -2.86
N ASP A 87 -2.75 21.17 -2.54
CA ASP A 87 -4.00 21.46 -1.82
C ASP A 87 -3.87 21.37 -0.29
N GLY A 88 -2.67 21.07 0.23
CA GLY A 88 -2.43 20.92 1.66
C GLY A 88 -2.76 19.55 2.23
N SER A 89 -3.17 18.60 1.38
CA SER A 89 -3.43 17.22 1.83
C SER A 89 -2.14 16.37 1.88
N HIS A 90 -2.17 15.30 2.62
CA HIS A 90 -1.11 14.31 2.72
C HIS A 90 -1.63 12.91 2.43
N VAL A 91 -0.91 12.17 1.59
CA VAL A 91 -1.21 10.76 1.37
C VAL A 91 -0.63 9.97 2.53
N LEU A 92 -1.50 9.41 3.38
CA LEU A 92 -1.07 8.55 4.48
C LEU A 92 -0.48 7.25 3.93
N SER A 93 0.56 6.74 4.61
CA SER A 93 1.16 5.45 4.27
C SER A 93 0.14 4.31 4.37
N THR A 94 0.35 3.26 3.58
CA THR A 94 -0.57 2.11 3.54
C THR A 94 -0.77 1.45 4.92
N PRO A 95 0.27 1.21 5.74
CA PRO A 95 0.08 0.67 7.09
C PRO A 95 -0.81 1.54 7.97
N LEU A 96 -0.66 2.86 7.91
CA LEU A 96 -1.51 3.79 8.67
C LEU A 96 -2.95 3.73 8.21
N ARG A 97 -3.20 3.77 6.89
CA ARG A 97 -4.57 3.72 6.33
C ARG A 97 -5.29 2.40 6.66
N LEU A 98 -4.55 1.31 6.76
CA LEU A 98 -5.09 -0.01 7.07
C LEU A 98 -5.12 -0.31 8.57
N ASP A 99 -4.64 0.62 9.42
CA ASP A 99 -4.50 0.42 10.86
C ASP A 99 -3.70 -0.85 11.19
N ALA A 100 -2.57 -1.02 10.48
CA ALA A 100 -1.71 -2.17 10.65
C ALA A 100 -1.09 -2.20 12.05
N ASP A 101 -1.03 -3.38 12.64
CA ASP A 101 -0.37 -3.57 13.93
C ASP A 101 1.16 -3.48 13.75
N GLU A 102 1.77 -2.47 14.34
CA GLU A 102 3.20 -2.17 14.23
C GLU A 102 4.13 -3.25 14.81
N ARG A 103 3.58 -4.18 15.60
CA ARG A 103 4.33 -5.34 16.11
C ARG A 103 4.66 -6.35 15.02
N PHE A 104 3.91 -6.35 13.91
CA PHE A 104 4.05 -7.30 12.80
C PHE A 104 4.67 -6.63 11.58
N THR A 105 5.98 -6.56 11.53
CA THR A 105 6.77 -5.89 10.48
C THR A 105 7.32 -6.84 9.42
N GLY A 106 6.99 -8.13 9.49
CA GLY A 106 7.57 -9.15 8.62
C GLY A 106 8.99 -9.59 8.99
N LYS A 107 9.52 -9.16 10.15
CA LYS A 107 10.85 -9.54 10.61
C LYS A 107 11.00 -11.05 10.71
N GLY A 108 12.04 -11.60 10.08
CA GLY A 108 12.30 -13.04 10.05
C GLY A 108 11.42 -13.82 9.07
N VAL A 109 10.73 -13.14 8.17
CA VAL A 109 9.93 -13.74 7.09
C VAL A 109 10.53 -13.31 5.75
N THR A 110 10.55 -14.21 4.79
CA THR A 110 10.89 -13.90 3.40
C THR A 110 9.65 -13.97 2.52
N ILE A 111 9.47 -12.93 1.70
CA ILE A 111 8.43 -12.86 0.67
C ILE A 111 9.09 -13.10 -0.69
N ALA A 112 8.61 -14.08 -1.45
CA ALA A 112 8.99 -14.25 -2.84
C ALA A 112 8.02 -13.49 -3.75
N PHE A 113 8.57 -12.72 -4.69
CA PHE A 113 7.80 -11.99 -5.71
C PHE A 113 8.07 -12.60 -7.07
N LEU A 114 7.01 -13.01 -7.75
CA LEU A 114 6.99 -13.44 -9.13
C LEU A 114 6.38 -12.33 -9.98
N ASP A 115 7.18 -11.70 -10.84
CA ASP A 115 6.74 -10.54 -11.60
C ASP A 115 7.50 -10.40 -12.93
N SER A 116 7.12 -9.45 -13.76
CA SER A 116 7.73 -9.22 -15.08
C SER A 116 9.19 -8.78 -15.01
N GLY A 117 9.64 -8.17 -13.92
CA GLY A 117 11.01 -7.73 -13.71
C GLY A 117 11.16 -6.88 -12.48
N PHE A 118 12.40 -6.60 -12.09
CA PHE A 118 12.73 -5.90 -10.85
C PHE A 118 13.89 -4.93 -11.04
N TYR A 119 13.98 -4.03 -10.07
CA TYR A 119 15.10 -3.13 -9.87
C TYR A 119 15.42 -3.06 -8.36
N PRO A 120 16.68 -2.98 -7.95
CA PRO A 120 17.05 -2.98 -6.53
C PRO A 120 16.80 -1.61 -5.91
N HIS A 121 15.56 -1.37 -5.47
CA HIS A 121 15.17 -0.11 -4.84
C HIS A 121 15.88 0.10 -3.50
N VAL A 122 16.20 1.35 -3.18
CA VAL A 122 16.87 1.72 -1.93
C VAL A 122 16.12 1.25 -0.68
N ASP A 123 14.79 1.25 -0.72
CA ASP A 123 13.95 0.77 0.38
C ASP A 123 14.05 -0.75 0.65
N LEU A 124 14.66 -1.49 -0.26
CA LEU A 124 14.95 -2.92 -0.08
C LEU A 124 16.44 -3.18 0.23
N THR A 125 17.30 -2.21 -0.03
CA THR A 125 18.76 -2.39 0.04
C THR A 125 19.45 -1.59 1.14
N THR A 126 18.79 -0.61 1.74
CA THR A 126 19.32 0.28 2.77
C THR A 126 18.47 0.20 4.05
N PRO A 127 19.05 0.22 5.27
CA PRO A 127 20.48 0.17 5.59
C PRO A 127 21.14 -1.21 5.41
N ARG A 128 20.32 -2.25 5.23
CA ARG A 128 20.72 -3.63 4.98
C ARG A 128 20.10 -4.10 3.66
N ASN A 129 20.88 -4.78 2.84
CA ASN A 129 20.30 -5.45 1.68
C ASN A 129 19.42 -6.62 2.13
N ARG A 130 18.13 -6.54 1.82
CA ARG A 130 17.11 -7.53 2.15
C ARG A 130 16.72 -8.40 0.95
N ILE A 131 17.35 -8.18 -0.21
CA ILE A 131 17.18 -9.03 -1.39
C ILE A 131 18.11 -10.24 -1.20
N LEU A 132 17.56 -11.38 -0.76
CA LEU A 132 18.31 -12.58 -0.47
C LEU A 132 18.69 -13.34 -1.74
N ALA A 133 17.84 -13.28 -2.76
CA ALA A 133 18.09 -13.89 -4.06
C ALA A 133 17.34 -13.16 -5.17
N TYR A 134 17.91 -13.22 -6.36
CA TYR A 134 17.25 -12.88 -7.62
C TYR A 134 17.41 -14.05 -8.60
N ARG A 135 16.34 -14.36 -9.30
CA ARG A 135 16.34 -15.38 -10.36
C ARG A 135 15.61 -14.83 -11.58
N SER A 136 16.26 -14.81 -12.73
CA SER A 136 15.58 -14.62 -14.00
C SER A 136 15.29 -15.99 -14.62
N LEU A 137 14.05 -16.21 -15.04
CA LEU A 137 13.67 -17.40 -15.83
C LEU A 137 13.78 -17.14 -17.33
N ILE A 138 14.13 -15.92 -17.70
CA ILE A 138 14.18 -15.45 -19.09
C ILE A 138 15.62 -15.36 -19.57
N ASP A 139 16.55 -15.04 -18.67
CA ASP A 139 17.97 -14.87 -18.98
C ASP A 139 18.76 -16.06 -18.45
N GLN A 140 19.61 -16.64 -19.29
CA GLN A 140 20.39 -17.85 -18.92
C GLN A 140 21.34 -17.64 -17.74
N ASP A 141 21.82 -16.39 -17.55
CA ASP A 141 22.74 -15.99 -16.48
C ASP A 141 22.06 -15.11 -15.42
N GLY A 142 20.76 -15.33 -15.18
CA GLY A 142 19.95 -14.49 -14.30
C GLY A 142 20.30 -14.61 -12.83
N ASP A 143 21.42 -14.02 -12.44
CA ASP A 143 21.89 -13.88 -11.06
C ASP A 143 21.68 -12.45 -10.52
N LEU A 144 22.13 -12.20 -9.29
CA LEU A 144 22.03 -10.87 -8.66
C LEU A 144 22.67 -9.75 -9.48
N SER A 145 23.63 -10.02 -10.35
CA SER A 145 24.27 -8.99 -11.15
C SER A 145 23.34 -8.43 -12.22
N SER A 146 22.48 -9.26 -12.79
CA SER A 146 21.50 -8.87 -13.81
C SER A 146 20.36 -8.03 -13.24
N LEU A 147 20.14 -8.05 -11.93
CA LEU A 147 19.18 -7.18 -11.24
C LEU A 147 19.52 -5.68 -11.42
N PHE A 148 20.79 -5.36 -11.62
CA PHE A 148 21.27 -3.99 -11.84
C PHE A 148 21.19 -3.54 -13.30
N GLN A 149 20.64 -4.37 -14.19
CA GLN A 149 20.42 -4.09 -15.60
C GLN A 149 18.90 -4.10 -15.91
N PRO A 150 18.17 -3.06 -15.44
CA PRO A 150 16.72 -3.03 -15.58
C PRO A 150 16.30 -2.89 -17.04
N ASP A 151 15.19 -3.50 -17.38
CA ASP A 151 14.48 -3.31 -18.64
C ASP A 151 13.13 -2.57 -18.43
N VAL A 152 12.37 -2.40 -19.50
CA VAL A 152 11.08 -1.69 -19.47
C VAL A 152 10.02 -2.35 -18.58
N ALA A 153 10.17 -3.63 -18.23
CA ALA A 153 9.25 -4.37 -17.38
C ALA A 153 9.64 -4.32 -15.89
N SER A 154 10.86 -3.87 -15.59
CA SER A 154 11.42 -3.93 -14.22
C SER A 154 10.72 -3.03 -13.20
N TRP A 155 10.03 -1.98 -13.65
CA TRP A 155 9.33 -1.04 -12.76
C TRP A 155 8.18 -1.69 -12.00
N HIS A 156 7.44 -2.62 -12.62
CA HIS A 156 6.25 -3.21 -12.01
C HIS A 156 6.60 -4.10 -10.81
N GLY A 157 7.49 -5.05 -10.97
CA GLY A 157 7.92 -5.90 -9.86
C GLY A 157 8.70 -5.13 -8.78
N MET A 158 9.47 -4.10 -9.17
CA MET A 158 10.06 -3.20 -8.19
C MET A 158 8.97 -2.52 -7.36
N MET A 159 7.95 -1.94 -8.00
CA MET A 159 6.85 -1.27 -7.31
C MET A 159 6.10 -2.22 -6.38
N THR A 160 5.70 -3.41 -6.85
CA THR A 160 4.96 -4.39 -6.03
C THR A 160 5.76 -4.84 -4.81
N SER A 161 7.05 -5.10 -4.97
CA SER A 161 7.93 -5.50 -3.88
C SER A 161 8.16 -4.37 -2.86
N VAL A 162 8.27 -3.13 -3.30
CA VAL A 162 8.45 -1.96 -2.41
C VAL A 162 7.16 -1.62 -1.67
N VAL A 163 5.99 -1.68 -2.33
CA VAL A 163 4.70 -1.47 -1.66
C VAL A 163 4.46 -2.51 -0.56
N ALA A 164 4.89 -3.75 -0.79
CA ALA A 164 4.75 -4.79 0.22
C ALA A 164 5.82 -4.71 1.32
N ALA A 165 7.09 -4.56 0.96
CA ALA A 165 8.23 -4.76 1.86
C ALA A 165 9.22 -3.59 1.93
N GLY A 166 8.97 -2.45 1.29
CA GLY A 166 9.81 -1.27 1.38
C GLY A 166 9.85 -0.71 2.80
N ASN A 167 11.04 -0.30 3.27
CA ASN A 167 11.18 0.28 4.61
C ASN A 167 10.99 1.80 4.65
N GLY A 168 10.75 2.44 3.50
CA GLY A 168 10.53 3.87 3.41
C GLY A 168 11.79 4.71 3.62
N SER A 169 12.99 4.20 3.29
CA SER A 169 14.27 4.90 3.50
C SER A 169 14.29 6.31 2.92
N LEU A 170 13.65 6.53 1.77
CA LEU A 170 13.57 7.85 1.13
C LEU A 170 12.63 8.83 1.82
N SER A 171 11.76 8.34 2.70
CA SER A 171 10.74 9.12 3.41
C SER A 171 10.87 9.01 4.93
N ASN A 172 12.06 8.70 5.43
CA ASN A 172 12.30 8.47 6.87
C ASN A 172 11.31 7.49 7.52
N GLY A 173 10.91 6.45 6.76
CA GLY A 173 9.97 5.41 7.20
C GLY A 173 8.50 5.77 7.02
N PHE A 174 8.15 6.97 6.54
CA PHE A 174 6.75 7.38 6.40
C PHE A 174 6.00 6.55 5.36
N TYR A 175 6.53 6.41 4.15
CA TYR A 175 5.95 5.61 3.08
C TYR A 175 6.48 4.17 3.07
N ARG A 176 6.54 3.53 4.25
CA ARG A 176 6.90 2.13 4.35
C ARG A 176 5.78 1.21 3.87
N GLY A 177 6.16 0.02 3.40
CA GLY A 177 5.23 -1.06 3.08
C GLY A 177 4.62 -1.73 4.31
N MET A 178 3.83 -2.78 4.07
CA MET A 178 3.15 -3.55 5.14
C MET A 178 4.12 -4.40 5.97
N ALA A 179 5.19 -4.90 5.35
CA ALA A 179 6.19 -5.77 5.95
C ALA A 179 7.61 -5.19 5.79
N PRO A 180 7.91 -4.00 6.39
CA PRO A 180 9.13 -3.25 6.13
C PRO A 180 10.42 -3.93 6.58
N ASP A 181 10.34 -4.96 7.43
CA ASP A 181 11.47 -5.74 7.91
C ASP A 181 11.59 -7.12 7.25
N ALA A 182 10.65 -7.48 6.37
CA ALA A 182 10.73 -8.75 5.64
C ALA A 182 11.92 -8.78 4.68
N ASP A 183 12.55 -9.93 4.53
CA ASP A 183 13.47 -10.20 3.44
C ASP A 183 12.69 -10.52 2.17
N VAL A 184 13.32 -10.39 1.00
CA VAL A 184 12.68 -10.63 -0.27
C VAL A 184 13.50 -11.54 -1.18
N VAL A 185 12.80 -12.32 -1.98
CA VAL A 185 13.33 -13.07 -3.12
C VAL A 185 12.59 -12.61 -4.36
N LEU A 186 13.32 -12.28 -5.43
CA LEU A 186 12.77 -11.69 -6.63
C LEU A 186 12.94 -12.63 -7.82
N ILE A 187 11.84 -13.02 -8.46
CA ILE A 187 11.83 -13.96 -9.58
C ILE A 187 11.22 -13.29 -10.80
N LYS A 188 12.07 -13.02 -11.79
CA LYS A 188 11.67 -12.38 -13.05
C LYS A 188 11.08 -13.42 -14.01
N LEU A 189 9.84 -13.20 -14.42
CA LEU A 189 9.07 -14.08 -15.28
C LEU A 189 8.99 -13.65 -16.75
N ALA A 190 9.27 -12.38 -17.07
CA ALA A 190 9.08 -11.86 -18.43
C ALA A 190 10.11 -10.79 -18.78
N ARG A 191 10.30 -10.56 -20.09
CA ARG A 191 11.15 -9.46 -20.61
C ARG A 191 10.34 -8.26 -21.12
N THR A 192 9.18 -8.52 -21.69
CA THR A 192 8.33 -7.50 -22.36
C THR A 192 6.91 -7.43 -21.81
N GLY A 193 6.73 -7.83 -20.55
CA GLY A 193 5.45 -7.72 -19.85
C GLY A 193 4.51 -8.91 -20.01
N ARG A 194 4.71 -9.81 -20.99
CA ARG A 194 3.87 -11.00 -21.12
C ARG A 194 4.44 -12.14 -20.28
N ILE A 195 3.70 -12.53 -19.25
CA ILE A 195 4.00 -13.69 -18.39
C ILE A 195 3.18 -14.89 -18.91
N THR A 196 3.80 -16.05 -19.03
CA THR A 196 3.13 -17.29 -19.40
C THR A 196 2.90 -18.16 -18.17
N ASP A 197 1.92 -19.07 -18.24
CA ASP A 197 1.66 -20.04 -17.17
C ASP A 197 2.89 -20.89 -16.86
N GLN A 198 3.65 -21.28 -17.91
CA GLN A 198 4.90 -22.01 -17.75
C GLN A 198 5.93 -21.21 -16.91
N ASN A 199 6.09 -19.90 -17.17
CA ASN A 199 7.00 -19.08 -16.37
C ASN A 199 6.56 -19.01 -14.90
N ILE A 200 5.25 -18.94 -14.64
CA ILE A 200 4.71 -18.98 -13.27
C ILE A 200 5.01 -20.32 -12.62
N GLN A 201 4.75 -21.42 -13.32
CA GLN A 201 5.02 -22.77 -12.83
C GLN A 201 6.51 -22.95 -12.51
N ASP A 202 7.41 -22.63 -13.43
CA ASP A 202 8.87 -22.75 -13.23
C ASP A 202 9.33 -21.88 -12.03
N GLY A 203 8.74 -20.71 -11.87
CA GLY A 203 9.01 -19.83 -10.72
C GLY A 203 8.56 -20.43 -9.39
N LEU A 204 7.38 -21.05 -9.36
CA LEU A 204 6.87 -21.73 -8.18
C LEU A 204 7.69 -22.99 -7.84
N GLU A 205 8.12 -23.76 -8.84
CA GLU A 205 9.00 -24.91 -8.65
C GLU A 205 10.34 -24.48 -8.04
N TRP A 206 10.94 -23.40 -8.56
CA TRP A 206 12.16 -22.84 -7.99
C TRP A 206 11.96 -22.40 -6.53
N ILE A 207 10.80 -21.78 -6.19
CA ILE A 207 10.48 -21.39 -4.82
C ILE A 207 10.40 -22.62 -3.92
N LEU A 208 9.72 -23.68 -4.35
CA LEU A 208 9.58 -24.92 -3.57
C LEU A 208 10.94 -25.55 -3.25
N GLU A 209 11.84 -25.59 -4.23
CA GLU A 209 13.21 -26.10 -4.05
C GLU A 209 14.05 -25.25 -3.10
N ASN A 210 13.82 -23.93 -3.06
CA ASN A 210 14.62 -22.98 -2.30
C ASN A 210 13.92 -22.46 -1.03
N ARG A 211 12.73 -22.94 -0.74
CA ARG A 211 11.87 -22.45 0.35
C ARG A 211 12.56 -22.46 1.70
N GLU A 212 13.18 -23.57 2.04
CA GLU A 212 13.87 -23.72 3.34
C GLU A 212 15.15 -22.90 3.39
N LYS A 213 15.90 -22.85 2.28
CA LYS A 213 17.16 -22.10 2.18
C LYS A 213 17.00 -20.62 2.48
N TYR A 214 15.92 -20.01 1.97
CA TYR A 214 15.65 -18.57 2.11
C TYR A 214 14.54 -18.28 3.13
N ASN A 215 14.01 -19.29 3.81
CA ASN A 215 12.88 -19.17 4.72
C ASN A 215 11.67 -18.44 4.07
N ILE A 216 11.32 -18.84 2.84
CA ILE A 216 10.20 -18.25 2.11
C ILE A 216 8.89 -18.72 2.74
N ARG A 217 8.06 -17.78 3.17
CA ARG A 217 6.78 -18.05 3.85
C ARG A 217 5.58 -17.47 3.10
N VAL A 218 5.81 -16.51 2.24
CA VAL A 218 4.77 -15.82 1.46
C VAL A 218 5.24 -15.76 0.01
N VAL A 219 4.31 -15.96 -0.91
CA VAL A 219 4.53 -15.78 -2.35
C VAL A 219 3.53 -14.75 -2.86
N ASN A 220 4.03 -13.75 -3.58
CA ASN A 220 3.23 -12.78 -4.31
C ASN A 220 3.37 -13.02 -5.81
N ILE A 221 2.26 -13.14 -6.50
CA ILE A 221 2.20 -13.23 -7.97
C ILE A 221 1.32 -12.08 -8.44
N SER A 222 1.95 -11.05 -9.03
CA SER A 222 1.24 -9.90 -9.59
C SER A 222 1.21 -10.01 -11.12
N ALA A 223 0.49 -11.00 -11.59
CA ALA A 223 0.30 -11.28 -13.01
C ALA A 223 -1.19 -11.48 -13.31
N GLY A 224 -1.63 -11.00 -14.46
CA GLY A 224 -2.96 -11.28 -15.02
C GLY A 224 -2.80 -11.99 -16.36
N GLY A 225 -3.70 -12.92 -16.67
CA GLY A 225 -3.80 -13.55 -17.98
C GLY A 225 -4.99 -12.99 -18.75
N ASP A 226 -4.84 -12.89 -20.06
CA ASP A 226 -5.95 -12.63 -21.00
C ASP A 226 -6.64 -13.98 -21.34
N GLU A 227 -7.20 -14.67 -20.35
CA GLU A 227 -8.13 -15.74 -20.67
C GLU A 227 -9.48 -15.11 -21.01
N GLU A 228 -9.83 -15.10 -22.29
CA GLU A 228 -11.22 -15.04 -22.68
C GLU A 228 -11.90 -16.29 -22.10
N LEU A 229 -12.71 -16.08 -21.08
CA LEU A 229 -13.62 -17.12 -20.58
C LEU A 229 -14.58 -17.47 -21.73
N SER A 230 -14.29 -18.55 -22.43
CA SER A 230 -15.15 -19.15 -23.46
C SER A 230 -16.35 -19.87 -22.82
#